data_861e58d6c41a0477276779fab3624f6a
#
_entry.id   861e58d6c41a0477276779fab3624f6a
#
_cell.length_a   1.000
_cell.length_b   1.000
_cell.length_c   1.000
_cell.angle_alpha   90.00
_cell.angle_beta   90.00
_cell.angle_gamma   90.00
#
_symmetry.space_group_name_H-M   'P 1'
#
loop_
_entity.id
_entity.type
_entity.pdbx_description
1 polymer ?
#
loop_
_entity_poly.entity_id
_entity_poly.type
_entity_poly.pdbx_seq_one_letter_code
_entity_poly.pdbx_strand_id
1 'polypeptide(L)' 'MATDKAQYVVALITEFASHYGLTTTQAVQYLSKYDALGLYDRQYSYLHTQPFESNIRDISAYCRRKGGEL' A
#
# COMPACT_ATOMS: atom_id res chain seq x y z
N MET A 1 -2.42 9.16 -18.77
CA MET A 1 -2.17 7.77 -19.18
C MET A 1 -2.80 6.84 -18.19
N ALA A 2 -3.49 5.85 -18.68
CA ALA A 2 -4.19 4.91 -17.80
C ALA A 2 -3.22 4.11 -16.89
N THR A 3 -1.94 4.07 -17.26
CA THR A 3 -0.93 3.31 -16.54
C THR A 3 -0.44 3.97 -15.26
N ASP A 4 -0.71 5.26 -15.08
CA ASP A 4 -0.14 6.00 -13.95
C ASP A 4 -0.58 5.43 -12.60
N LYS A 5 -1.86 5.12 -12.49
CA LYS A 5 -2.40 4.56 -11.25
C LYS A 5 -1.82 3.18 -10.96
N ALA A 6 -1.74 2.34 -11.98
CA ALA A 6 -1.18 1.00 -11.82
C ALA A 6 0.30 1.06 -11.45
N GLN A 7 1.06 1.94 -12.10
CA GLN A 7 2.47 2.12 -11.79
C GLN A 7 2.68 2.61 -10.36
N TYR A 8 1.82 3.51 -9.92
CA TYR A 8 1.90 4.04 -8.55
C TYR A 8 1.62 2.95 -7.52
N VAL A 9 0.62 2.10 -7.78
CA VAL A 9 0.30 0.99 -6.88
C VAL A 9 1.48 0.02 -6.81
N VAL A 10 2.09 -0.31 -7.94
CA VAL A 10 3.27 -1.19 -7.96
C VAL A 10 4.41 -0.56 -7.17
N ALA A 11 4.66 0.74 -7.34
CA ALA A 11 5.70 1.44 -6.59
C ALA A 11 5.40 1.41 -5.09
N LEU A 12 4.16 1.61 -4.71
CA LEU A 12 3.76 1.55 -3.30
C LEU A 12 4.01 0.16 -2.70
N ILE A 13 3.62 -0.88 -3.42
CA ILE A 13 3.83 -2.26 -2.98
C ILE A 13 5.33 -2.51 -2.79
N THR A 14 6.15 -2.06 -3.73
CA THR A 14 7.59 -2.22 -3.67
C THR A 14 8.16 -1.50 -2.44
N GLU A 15 7.74 -0.26 -2.20
CA GLU A 15 8.20 0.50 -1.05
C GLU A 15 7.73 -0.11 0.27
N PHE A 16 6.49 -0.59 0.30
CA PHE A 16 5.96 -1.27 1.48
C PHE A 16 6.79 -2.53 1.78
N ALA A 17 7.06 -3.33 0.76
CA ALA A 17 7.86 -4.54 0.92
C ALA A 17 9.25 -4.21 1.45
N SER A 18 9.89 -3.20 0.87
CA SER A 18 11.22 -2.77 1.29
C SER A 18 11.22 -2.28 2.74
N HIS A 19 10.21 -1.52 3.11
CA HIS A 19 10.10 -0.96 4.46
C HIS A 19 10.01 -2.05 5.53
N TYR A 20 9.32 -3.15 5.24
CA TYR A 20 9.10 -4.23 6.20
C TYR A 20 9.95 -5.47 5.94
N GLY A 21 10.87 -5.41 4.99
CA GLY A 21 11.72 -6.56 4.68
C GLY A 21 10.97 -7.74 4.10
N LEU A 22 9.94 -7.48 3.31
CA LEU A 22 9.10 -8.51 2.70
C LEU A 22 9.46 -8.69 1.23
N THR A 23 9.12 -9.85 0.67
CA THR A 23 9.11 -10.00 -0.78
C THR A 23 7.90 -9.26 -1.33
N THR A 24 7.91 -8.97 -2.63
CA THR A 24 6.77 -8.34 -3.30
C THR A 24 5.51 -9.19 -3.11
N THR A 25 5.64 -10.51 -3.26
CA THR A 25 4.51 -11.43 -3.09
C THR A 25 3.93 -11.34 -1.68
N GLN A 26 4.80 -11.32 -0.67
CA GLN A 26 4.35 -11.20 0.73
C GLN A 26 3.63 -9.88 0.96
N ALA A 27 4.15 -8.79 0.39
CA ALA A 27 3.52 -7.49 0.53
C ALA A 27 2.13 -7.47 -0.11
N VAL A 28 2.00 -8.02 -1.31
CA VAL A 28 0.71 -8.10 -1.99
C VAL A 28 -0.28 -8.92 -1.18
N GLN A 29 0.16 -10.07 -0.66
CA GLN A 29 -0.71 -10.93 0.15
C GLN A 29 -1.19 -10.21 1.41
N TYR A 30 -0.29 -9.54 2.10
CA TYR A 30 -0.64 -8.81 3.32
C TYR A 30 -1.63 -7.68 3.02
N LEU A 31 -1.32 -6.85 2.03
CA LEU A 31 -2.16 -5.71 1.68
C LEU A 31 -3.53 -6.16 1.15
N SER A 32 -3.57 -7.26 0.42
CA SER A 32 -4.84 -7.80 -0.09
C SER A 32 -5.70 -8.36 1.03
N LYS A 33 -5.07 -9.03 1.99
CA LYS A 33 -5.79 -9.64 3.11
C LYS A 33 -6.59 -8.62 3.91
N TYR A 34 -6.04 -7.42 4.08
CA TYR A 34 -6.68 -6.37 4.87
C TYR A 34 -7.33 -5.28 4.01
N ASP A 35 -7.53 -5.56 2.72
CA ASP A 35 -8.17 -4.65 1.78
C ASP A 35 -7.46 -3.30 1.65
N ALA A 36 -6.16 -3.29 1.87
CA ALA A 36 -5.39 -2.05 1.75
C ALA A 36 -5.25 -1.62 0.29
N LEU A 37 -5.21 -2.57 -0.64
CA LEU A 37 -5.16 -2.24 -2.06
C LEU A 37 -6.48 -1.63 -2.51
N GLY A 38 -7.61 -2.09 -1.98
CA GLY A 38 -8.91 -1.49 -2.24
C GLY A 38 -8.99 -0.07 -1.70
N LEU A 39 -8.50 0.13 -0.48
CA LEU A 39 -8.41 1.47 0.11
C LEU A 39 -7.59 2.38 -0.78
N TYR A 40 -6.46 1.87 -1.26
CA TYR A 40 -5.56 2.65 -2.09
C TYR A 40 -6.23 3.06 -3.40
N ASP A 41 -6.97 2.15 -3.99
CA ASP A 41 -7.72 2.46 -5.21
C ASP A 41 -8.75 3.54 -4.97
N ARG A 42 -9.50 3.45 -3.87
CA ARG A 42 -10.54 4.41 -3.54
C ARG A 42 -9.99 5.78 -3.18
N GLN A 43 -8.79 5.84 -2.60
CA GLN A 43 -8.18 7.07 -2.11
C GLN A 43 -7.02 7.54 -2.98
N TYR A 44 -6.93 7.04 -4.20
CA TYR A 44 -5.79 7.33 -5.06
C TYR A 44 -5.57 8.83 -5.25
N SER A 45 -6.63 9.61 -5.44
CA SER A 45 -6.53 11.04 -5.69
C SER A 45 -5.82 11.77 -4.55
N TYR A 46 -6.04 11.31 -3.31
CA TYR A 46 -5.37 11.87 -2.15
C TYR A 46 -3.97 11.27 -1.97
N LEU A 47 -3.88 9.96 -2.03
CA LEU A 47 -2.63 9.26 -1.65
C LEU A 47 -1.49 9.56 -2.60
N HIS A 48 -1.77 9.73 -3.90
CA HIS A 48 -0.69 9.98 -4.85
C HIS A 48 -0.04 11.36 -4.68
N THR A 49 -0.66 12.26 -3.91
CA THR A 49 -0.08 13.58 -3.61
C THR A 49 0.78 13.56 -2.35
N GLN A 50 0.81 12.44 -1.63
CA GLN A 50 1.54 12.31 -0.38
C GLN A 50 2.84 11.54 -0.58
N PRO A 51 3.88 11.76 0.26
CA PRO A 51 5.09 10.96 0.21
C PRO A 51 4.77 9.48 0.50
N PHE A 52 5.56 8.58 -0.07
CA PHE A 52 5.40 7.14 0.20
C PHE A 52 5.50 6.82 1.69
N GLU A 53 6.37 7.49 2.42
CA GLU A 53 6.50 7.27 3.86
C GLU A 53 5.19 7.48 4.59
N SER A 54 4.49 8.56 4.26
CA SER A 54 3.18 8.85 4.86
C SER A 54 2.16 7.78 4.47
N ASN A 55 2.17 7.38 3.21
CA ASN A 55 1.24 6.38 2.71
C ASN A 55 1.47 5.03 3.38
N ILE A 56 2.73 4.64 3.52
CA ILE A 56 3.07 3.37 4.17
C ILE A 56 2.60 3.38 5.62
N ARG A 57 2.83 4.47 6.34
CA ARG A 57 2.40 4.61 7.73
C ARG A 57 0.88 4.51 7.86
N ASP A 58 0.16 5.21 6.99
CA ASP A 58 -1.31 5.23 7.02
C ASP A 58 -1.89 3.86 6.66
N ILE A 59 -1.32 3.22 5.64
CA ILE A 59 -1.77 1.90 5.21
C ILE A 59 -1.46 0.86 6.29
N SER A 60 -0.30 0.95 6.94
CA SER A 60 0.04 0.05 8.03
C SER A 60 -0.94 0.19 9.18
N ALA A 61 -1.31 1.42 9.54
CA ALA A 61 -2.29 1.66 10.59
C ALA A 61 -3.66 1.10 10.21
N TYR A 62 -4.05 1.26 8.95
CA TYR A 62 -5.31 0.72 8.45
C TYR A 62 -5.33 -0.81 8.57
N CYS A 63 -4.24 -1.46 8.16
CA CYS A 63 -4.13 -2.92 8.25
C CYS A 63 -4.17 -3.39 9.71
N ARG A 64 -3.47 -2.68 10.60
CA ARG A 64 -3.46 -3.05 12.02
C ARG A 64 -4.85 -2.95 12.63
N ARG A 65 -5.64 -1.95 12.24
CA ARG A 65 -7.02 -1.85 12.73
C ARG A 65 -7.88 -3.01 12.28
N LYS A 66 -7.49 -3.69 11.20
CA LYS A 66 -8.20 -4.86 10.69
C LYS A 66 -7.60 -6.18 11.15
N GLY A 67 -6.61 -6.13 12.04
CA GLY A 67 -6.01 -7.34 12.60
C GLY A 67 -4.61 -7.64 12.10
N GLY A 68 -4.01 -6.77 11.29
CA GLY A 68 -2.65 -6.96 10.83
C GLY A 68 -1.62 -6.70 11.90
N GLU A 69 -0.41 -7.22 11.71
CA GLU A 69 0.66 -7.13 12.70
C GLU A 69 1.81 -6.20 12.30
N LEU A 70 1.84 -5.75 11.05
CA LEU A 70 2.92 -4.89 10.57
C LEU A 70 2.66 -3.41 10.83
#